data_e75fee85942af53870343c1473488767
#
_entry.id   e75fee85942af53870343c1473488767
#
_cell.length_a   1.000
_cell.length_b   1.000
_cell.length_c   1.000
_cell.angle_alpha   90.00
_cell.angle_beta   90.00
_cell.angle_gamma   90.00
#
_symmetry.space_group_name_H-M   'P 1'
#
loop_
_entity.id
_entity.type
_entity.pdbx_description
1 polymer ?
#
loop_
_entity_poly.entity_id
_entity_poly.type
_entity_poly.pdbx_seq_one_letter_code
_entity_poly.pdbx_strand_id
1 'polypeptide(L)'
;MRKRGSALKIVVREQLPSLRTTDERLLLSSGANMVIPFSAPLSRCLTLVESVQKQKFTRHIPEEFATLLTWSQPLKLRGYQKWGDFCAAVHNIMANTMLPADSKGVMVALRPAPGLRVEQALTLCKPNRMGDIMTIGNNRLVLFLSFCRINDLDTALNHIFPLPTGDIFSNRMVWFED
;
A
#
# COMPACT_ATOMS: atom_id res chain seq x y z
N MET A 1 18.82 -6.66 -11.25
CA MET A 1 18.96 -6.81 -9.79
C MET A 1 20.35 -6.40 -9.34
N ARG A 2 20.46 -5.78 -8.16
CA ARG A 2 21.73 -5.27 -7.62
C ARG A 2 22.64 -6.43 -7.22
N LYS A 3 23.69 -6.66 -8.00
CA LYS A 3 24.74 -7.67 -7.69
C LYS A 3 26.00 -7.07 -7.07
N ARG A 4 26.14 -5.73 -7.09
CA ARG A 4 27.32 -5.00 -6.57
C ARG A 4 27.01 -4.46 -5.17
N GLY A 5 28.02 -4.39 -4.32
CA GLY A 5 27.92 -4.10 -2.89
C GLY A 5 27.16 -2.81 -2.50
N SER A 6 26.98 -2.62 -1.21
CA SER A 6 26.19 -1.53 -0.60
C SER A 6 26.70 -0.11 -0.89
N ALA A 7 27.95 0.02 -1.36
CA ALA A 7 28.54 1.32 -1.71
C ALA A 7 27.99 1.90 -3.02
N LEU A 8 27.55 1.05 -3.98
CA LEU A 8 26.98 1.52 -5.24
C LEU A 8 25.64 2.22 -4.98
N LYS A 9 25.43 3.39 -5.57
CA LYS A 9 24.17 4.12 -5.54
C LYS A 9 23.46 3.94 -6.87
N ILE A 10 22.21 3.50 -6.82
CA ILE A 10 21.34 3.34 -7.98
C ILE A 10 20.18 4.31 -7.82
N VAL A 11 20.14 5.31 -8.68
CA VAL A 11 19.04 6.28 -8.77
C VAL A 11 18.36 6.10 -10.11
N VAL A 12 17.07 5.92 -10.10
CA VAL A 12 16.23 5.81 -11.29
C VAL A 12 15.48 7.12 -11.46
N ARG A 13 15.58 7.74 -12.64
CA ARG A 13 14.81 8.94 -12.98
C ARG A 13 13.77 8.60 -14.05
N GLU A 14 12.54 8.95 -13.78
CA GLU A 14 11.47 8.83 -14.75
C GLU A 14 11.66 9.83 -15.92
N GLN A 15 11.59 9.34 -17.15
CA GLN A 15 11.74 10.14 -18.37
C GLN A 15 10.40 10.61 -18.94
N LEU A 16 9.33 9.88 -18.66
CA LEU A 16 7.95 10.16 -19.07
C LEU A 16 7.03 9.85 -17.88
N PRO A 17 5.90 10.57 -17.71
CA PRO A 17 4.99 10.39 -16.58
C PRO A 17 4.19 9.07 -16.70
N SER A 18 4.87 7.95 -16.58
CA SER A 18 4.31 6.61 -16.79
C SER A 18 4.47 5.67 -15.59
N LEU A 19 5.31 6.03 -14.62
CA LEU A 19 5.60 5.20 -13.46
C LEU A 19 4.40 5.16 -12.52
N ARG A 20 3.90 3.94 -12.28
CA ARG A 20 2.88 3.70 -11.26
C ARG A 20 3.56 3.47 -9.91
N THR A 21 2.82 3.65 -8.82
CA THR A 21 3.32 3.36 -7.46
C THR A 21 3.85 1.94 -7.31
N THR A 22 3.25 0.97 -8.02
CA THR A 22 3.70 -0.42 -8.06
C THR A 22 5.07 -0.56 -8.73
N ASP A 23 5.32 0.20 -9.80
CA ASP A 23 6.57 0.16 -10.55
C ASP A 23 7.70 0.80 -9.72
N GLU A 24 7.42 1.91 -9.05
CA GLU A 24 8.35 2.55 -8.11
C GLU A 24 8.78 1.57 -7.00
N ARG A 25 7.81 0.86 -6.41
CA ARG A 25 8.11 -0.16 -5.39
C ARG A 25 8.96 -1.29 -5.93
N LEU A 26 8.64 -1.78 -7.13
CA LEU A 26 9.41 -2.84 -7.79
C LEU A 26 10.86 -2.39 -8.01
N LEU A 27 11.07 -1.16 -8.48
CA LEU A 27 12.40 -0.59 -8.66
C LEU A 27 13.19 -0.49 -7.34
N LEU A 28 12.54 0.00 -6.28
CA LEU A 28 13.14 0.09 -4.95
C LEU A 28 13.45 -1.30 -4.38
N SER A 29 12.57 -2.28 -4.55
CA SER A 29 12.78 -3.67 -4.12
C SER A 29 13.84 -4.39 -4.95
N SER A 30 14.04 -3.99 -6.22
CA SER A 30 15.10 -4.51 -7.09
C SER A 30 16.49 -3.94 -6.77
N GLY A 31 16.57 -3.00 -5.83
CA GLY A 31 17.84 -2.47 -5.35
C GLY A 31 18.13 -1.01 -5.72
N ALA A 32 17.18 -0.28 -6.27
CA ALA A 32 17.32 1.16 -6.40
C ALA A 32 17.37 1.83 -5.01
N ASN A 33 18.23 2.81 -4.84
CA ASN A 33 18.26 3.63 -3.63
C ASN A 33 17.10 4.62 -3.64
N MET A 34 16.76 5.15 -4.81
CA MET A 34 15.76 6.20 -4.98
C MET A 34 15.17 6.16 -6.39
N VAL A 35 13.91 6.56 -6.48
CA VAL A 35 13.22 6.85 -7.74
C VAL A 35 12.85 8.33 -7.74
N ILE A 36 13.20 9.03 -8.81
CA ILE A 36 12.89 10.45 -8.99
C ILE A 36 11.76 10.58 -10.02
N PRO A 37 10.60 11.12 -9.65
CA PRO A 37 9.48 11.25 -10.56
C PRO A 37 9.75 12.28 -11.66
N PHE A 38 9.08 12.13 -12.80
CA PHE A 38 9.16 13.06 -13.95
C PHE A 38 8.87 14.52 -13.55
N SER A 39 7.90 14.72 -12.66
CA SER A 39 7.47 16.04 -12.18
C SER A 39 8.52 16.78 -11.33
N ALA A 40 9.60 16.10 -10.88
CA ALA A 40 10.61 16.73 -10.04
C ALA A 40 11.47 17.74 -10.85
N PRO A 41 11.54 19.01 -10.44
CA PRO A 41 12.40 20.00 -11.07
C PRO A 41 13.88 19.64 -10.90
N LEU A 42 14.75 20.12 -11.79
CA LEU A 42 16.16 19.74 -11.80
C LEU A 42 16.87 20.05 -10.48
N SER A 43 16.59 21.19 -9.87
CA SER A 43 17.14 21.56 -8.56
C SER A 43 16.82 20.52 -7.49
N ARG A 44 15.57 20.04 -7.44
CA ARG A 44 15.16 18.97 -6.52
C ARG A 44 15.82 17.64 -6.85
N CYS A 45 16.02 17.32 -8.13
CA CYS A 45 16.74 16.11 -8.53
C CYS A 45 18.18 16.11 -7.99
N LEU A 46 18.88 17.22 -8.07
CA LEU A 46 20.25 17.34 -7.54
C LEU A 46 20.28 17.13 -6.03
N THR A 47 19.41 17.79 -5.28
CA THR A 47 19.29 17.61 -3.83
C THR A 47 19.00 16.16 -3.44
N LEU A 48 18.12 15.50 -4.18
CA LEU A 48 17.77 14.08 -3.96
C LEU A 48 18.96 13.16 -4.24
N VAL A 49 19.69 13.39 -5.32
CA VAL A 49 20.92 12.63 -5.64
C VAL A 49 21.99 12.82 -4.57
N GLU A 50 22.18 14.04 -4.10
CA GLU A 50 23.11 14.33 -2.99
C GLU A 50 22.71 13.60 -1.71
N SER A 51 21.42 13.56 -1.38
CA SER A 51 20.93 12.86 -0.19
C SER A 51 21.25 11.36 -0.20
N VAL A 52 21.27 10.75 -1.39
CA VAL A 52 21.58 9.32 -1.55
C VAL A 52 23.07 9.01 -1.38
N GLN A 53 23.97 9.98 -1.59
CA GLN A 53 25.43 9.74 -1.54
C GLN A 53 25.87 9.16 -0.18
N LYS A 54 25.29 9.63 0.92
CA LYS A 54 25.63 9.21 2.29
C LYS A 54 24.91 7.94 2.75
N GLN A 55 23.91 7.45 1.98
CA GLN A 55 23.13 6.28 2.37
C GLN A 55 23.93 5.00 2.08
N LYS A 56 23.90 4.05 3.00
CA LYS A 56 24.30 2.67 2.76
C LYS A 56 23.06 1.86 2.37
N PHE A 57 23.19 1.03 1.34
CA PHE A 57 22.07 0.14 0.97
C PHE A 57 22.06 -1.05 1.92
N THR A 58 21.05 -1.13 2.76
CA THR A 58 20.90 -2.19 3.81
C THR A 58 19.76 -3.15 3.54
N ARG A 59 18.93 -2.87 2.51
CA ARG A 59 17.78 -3.72 2.20
C ARG A 59 18.23 -5.05 1.59
N HIS A 60 17.57 -6.14 2.00
CA HIS A 60 17.76 -7.44 1.37
C HIS A 60 17.11 -7.44 -0.02
N ILE A 61 17.82 -7.98 -1.00
CA ILE A 61 17.31 -8.14 -2.36
C ILE A 61 17.28 -9.63 -2.68
N PRO A 62 16.14 -10.17 -3.09
CA PRO A 62 16.04 -11.55 -3.53
C PRO A 62 16.94 -11.83 -4.72
N GLU A 63 17.50 -13.02 -4.78
CA GLU A 63 18.36 -13.42 -5.89
C GLU A 63 17.58 -13.58 -7.19
N GLU A 64 16.33 -14.02 -7.11
CA GLU A 64 15.47 -14.26 -8.25
C GLU A 64 14.47 -13.12 -8.46
N PHE A 65 14.38 -12.61 -9.68
CA PHE A 65 13.43 -11.56 -10.07
C PHE A 65 11.96 -12.03 -9.96
N ALA A 66 11.72 -13.31 -10.24
CA ALA A 66 10.38 -13.90 -10.09
C ALA A 66 9.84 -13.78 -8.66
N THR A 67 10.70 -13.93 -7.66
CA THR A 67 10.36 -13.74 -6.25
C THR A 67 9.97 -12.30 -5.95
N LEU A 68 10.69 -11.31 -6.51
CA LEU A 68 10.33 -9.90 -6.39
C LEU A 68 8.97 -9.59 -7.00
N LEU A 69 8.68 -10.13 -8.18
CA LEU A 69 7.36 -9.94 -8.81
C LEU A 69 6.25 -10.52 -7.95
N THR A 70 6.46 -11.69 -7.36
CA THR A 70 5.47 -12.33 -6.48
C THR A 70 5.21 -11.47 -5.23
N TRP A 71 6.24 -10.89 -4.65
CA TRP A 71 6.10 -10.05 -3.45
C TRP A 71 5.50 -8.67 -3.72
N SER A 72 5.71 -8.12 -4.91
CA SER A 72 5.13 -6.83 -5.31
C SER A 72 3.70 -6.92 -5.82
N GLN A 73 3.16 -8.15 -6.00
CA GLN A 73 1.78 -8.32 -6.42
C GLN A 73 0.82 -8.04 -5.26
N PRO A 74 -0.29 -7.32 -5.52
CA PRO A 74 -1.37 -7.19 -4.55
C PRO A 74 -1.93 -8.57 -4.21
N LEU A 75 -2.59 -8.68 -3.07
CA LEU A 75 -3.40 -9.87 -2.76
C LEU A 75 -4.27 -10.22 -3.95
N LYS A 76 -4.30 -11.50 -4.34
CA LYS A 76 -5.22 -12.00 -5.38
C LYS A 76 -6.66 -12.17 -4.85
N LEU A 77 -7.00 -11.39 -3.82
CA LEU A 77 -8.30 -11.36 -3.17
C LEU A 77 -8.90 -9.96 -3.32
N ARG A 78 -10.21 -9.88 -3.43
CA ARG A 78 -10.98 -8.64 -3.49
C ARG A 78 -12.34 -8.82 -2.85
N GLY A 79 -12.82 -7.78 -2.18
CA GLY A 79 -14.15 -7.78 -1.60
C GLY A 79 -14.26 -8.53 -0.28
N TYR A 80 -15.46 -8.99 0.03
CA TYR A 80 -15.76 -9.64 1.29
C TYR A 80 -15.01 -10.96 1.47
N GLN A 81 -14.41 -11.11 2.64
CA GLN A 81 -13.75 -12.32 3.11
C GLN A 81 -14.35 -12.74 4.46
N LYS A 82 -14.39 -14.03 4.73
CA LYS A 82 -14.70 -14.52 6.07
C LYS A 82 -13.61 -14.05 7.05
N TRP A 83 -13.96 -13.86 8.32
CA TRP A 83 -13.05 -13.32 9.32
C TRP A 83 -11.69 -14.02 9.39
N GLY A 84 -11.68 -15.35 9.40
CA GLY A 84 -10.43 -16.12 9.43
C GLY A 84 -9.56 -15.91 8.19
N ASP A 85 -10.15 -15.90 7.01
CA ASP A 85 -9.43 -15.69 5.73
C ASP A 85 -8.91 -14.26 5.64
N PHE A 86 -9.69 -13.29 6.10
CA PHE A 86 -9.29 -11.89 6.20
C PHE A 86 -8.07 -11.73 7.10
N CYS A 87 -8.12 -12.28 8.33
CA CYS A 87 -7.00 -12.21 9.26
C CYS A 87 -5.75 -12.87 8.71
N ALA A 88 -5.87 -14.05 8.07
CA ALA A 88 -4.75 -14.74 7.46
C ALA A 88 -4.13 -13.93 6.32
N ALA A 89 -4.95 -13.32 5.46
CA ALA A 89 -4.48 -12.49 4.37
C ALA A 89 -3.74 -11.23 4.85
N VAL A 90 -4.30 -10.53 5.84
CA VAL A 90 -3.66 -9.35 6.45
C VAL A 90 -2.36 -9.74 7.12
N HIS A 91 -2.36 -10.83 7.92
CA HIS A 91 -1.15 -11.32 8.59
C HIS A 91 -0.03 -11.61 7.59
N ASN A 92 -0.32 -12.28 6.49
CA ASN A 92 0.67 -12.61 5.46
C ASN A 92 1.32 -11.36 4.84
N ILE A 93 0.56 -10.28 4.62
CA ILE A 93 1.12 -9.03 4.12
C ILE A 93 1.94 -8.32 5.20
N MET A 94 1.40 -8.21 6.41
CA MET A 94 2.07 -7.51 7.50
C MET A 94 3.37 -8.22 7.93
N ALA A 95 3.40 -9.55 7.92
CA ALA A 95 4.61 -10.33 8.19
C ALA A 95 5.66 -10.28 7.07
N ASN A 96 5.33 -9.74 5.90
CA ASN A 96 6.26 -9.66 4.79
C ASN A 96 7.32 -8.59 5.05
N THR A 97 8.51 -9.02 5.46
CA THR A 97 9.66 -8.15 5.77
C THR A 97 10.29 -7.50 4.53
N MET A 98 9.88 -7.92 3.32
CA MET A 98 10.39 -7.38 2.07
C MET A 98 9.69 -6.11 1.62
N LEU A 99 8.49 -5.88 2.13
CA LEU A 99 7.75 -4.64 1.89
C LEU A 99 8.16 -3.60 2.94
N PRO A 100 8.40 -2.34 2.54
CA PRO A 100 8.53 -1.24 3.49
C PRO A 100 7.28 -1.14 4.37
N ALA A 101 7.45 -0.83 5.66
CA ALA A 101 6.37 -0.77 6.63
C ALA A 101 5.22 0.15 6.15
N ASP A 102 5.55 1.37 5.73
CA ASP A 102 4.61 2.39 5.25
C ASP A 102 3.87 2.03 3.96
N SER A 103 4.24 0.92 3.31
CA SER A 103 3.68 0.51 2.03
C SER A 103 2.96 -0.84 2.03
N LYS A 104 2.83 -1.50 3.18
CA LYS A 104 2.10 -2.77 3.29
C LYS A 104 0.59 -2.57 3.10
N GLY A 105 0.04 -1.51 3.64
CA GLY A 105 -1.36 -1.16 3.53
C GLY A 105 -1.92 -0.51 4.80
N VAL A 106 -3.18 -0.16 4.74
CA VAL A 106 -3.92 0.46 5.84
C VAL A 106 -5.12 -0.40 6.18
N MET A 107 -5.30 -0.68 7.47
CA MET A 107 -6.51 -1.31 7.99
C MET A 107 -7.40 -0.24 8.60
N VAL A 108 -8.70 -0.26 8.27
CA VAL A 108 -9.67 0.66 8.82
C VAL A 108 -10.91 -0.08 9.29
N ALA A 109 -11.36 0.20 10.51
CA ALA A 109 -12.63 -0.29 11.03
C ALA A 109 -13.62 0.87 11.14
N LEU A 110 -14.76 0.71 10.49
CA LEU A 110 -15.82 1.69 10.33
C LEU A 110 -17.05 1.26 11.13
N ARG A 111 -17.51 2.10 12.05
CA ARG A 111 -18.74 1.86 12.79
C ARG A 111 -19.91 2.49 12.04
N PRO A 112 -20.95 1.73 11.66
CA PRO A 112 -22.12 2.29 11.00
C PRO A 112 -22.77 3.41 11.81
N ALA A 113 -23.39 4.35 11.12
CA ALA A 113 -24.19 5.39 11.74
C ALA A 113 -25.41 4.79 12.50
N PRO A 114 -25.95 5.48 13.52
CA PRO A 114 -27.14 5.02 14.23
C PRO A 114 -28.29 4.73 13.26
N GLY A 115 -28.90 3.56 13.41
CA GLY A 115 -29.98 3.10 12.52
C GLY A 115 -29.53 2.32 11.29
N LEU A 116 -28.22 2.31 10.97
CA LEU A 116 -27.67 1.51 9.89
C LEU A 116 -27.02 0.22 10.43
N ARG A 117 -27.42 -0.94 9.90
CA ARG A 117 -26.76 -2.21 10.23
C ARG A 117 -25.47 -2.39 9.43
N VAL A 118 -24.50 -3.11 10.00
CA VAL A 118 -23.20 -3.33 9.37
C VAL A 118 -23.34 -4.07 8.04
N GLU A 119 -24.31 -4.97 7.90
CA GLU A 119 -24.61 -5.68 6.66
C GLU A 119 -25.10 -4.73 5.55
N GLN A 120 -25.86 -3.71 5.92
CA GLN A 120 -26.30 -2.67 4.97
C GLN A 120 -25.10 -1.80 4.54
N ALA A 121 -24.24 -1.43 5.49
CA ALA A 121 -22.99 -0.72 5.14
C ALA A 121 -22.08 -1.56 4.23
N LEU A 122 -22.04 -2.89 4.44
CA LEU A 122 -21.29 -3.82 3.57
C LEU A 122 -21.80 -3.77 2.13
N THR A 123 -23.11 -3.69 1.91
CA THR A 123 -23.67 -3.62 0.54
C THR A 123 -23.29 -2.35 -0.22
N LEU A 124 -22.97 -1.27 0.50
CA LEU A 124 -22.50 0.00 -0.05
C LEU A 124 -21.00 -0.04 -0.38
N CYS A 125 -20.26 -1.00 0.18
CA CYS A 125 -18.82 -1.12 0.00
C CYS A 125 -18.52 -1.83 -1.32
N LYS A 126 -17.92 -1.13 -2.27
CA LYS A 126 -17.60 -1.65 -3.62
C LYS A 126 -16.11 -1.50 -3.94
N PRO A 127 -15.25 -2.36 -3.38
CA PRO A 127 -13.82 -2.30 -3.69
C PRO A 127 -13.58 -2.70 -5.16
N ASN A 128 -12.88 -1.84 -5.88
CA ASN A 128 -12.57 -2.04 -7.29
C ASN A 128 -11.17 -2.62 -7.51
N ARG A 129 -10.27 -2.46 -6.53
CA ARG A 129 -8.88 -2.87 -6.64
C ARG A 129 -8.70 -4.29 -6.10
N MET A 130 -7.85 -5.07 -6.80
CA MET A 130 -7.31 -6.30 -6.23
C MET A 130 -6.45 -5.95 -4.99
N GLY A 131 -6.62 -6.72 -3.93
CA GLY A 131 -5.95 -6.49 -2.66
C GLY A 131 -6.76 -5.63 -1.68
N ASP A 132 -7.86 -5.03 -2.10
CA ASP A 132 -8.79 -4.36 -1.18
C ASP A 132 -9.81 -5.40 -0.71
N ILE A 133 -9.69 -5.81 0.54
CA ILE A 133 -10.54 -6.82 1.17
C ILE A 133 -11.28 -6.25 2.36
N MET A 134 -12.41 -6.86 2.69
CA MET A 134 -13.25 -6.42 3.80
C MET A 134 -13.89 -7.60 4.52
N THR A 135 -14.24 -7.37 5.77
CA THR A 135 -14.95 -8.31 6.62
C THR A 135 -15.83 -7.58 7.62
N ILE A 136 -16.66 -8.32 8.33
CA ILE A 136 -17.42 -7.82 9.47
C ILE A 136 -16.83 -8.37 10.75
N GLY A 137 -16.55 -7.50 11.72
CA GLY A 137 -16.10 -7.88 13.04
C GLY A 137 -16.55 -6.90 14.11
N ASN A 138 -17.08 -7.40 15.21
CA ASN A 138 -17.54 -6.60 16.35
C ASN A 138 -18.46 -5.44 15.96
N ASN A 139 -19.47 -5.75 15.14
CA ASN A 139 -20.45 -4.77 14.61
C ASN A 139 -19.81 -3.59 13.85
N ARG A 140 -18.66 -3.83 13.23
CA ARG A 140 -17.93 -2.87 12.38
C ARG A 140 -17.64 -3.49 11.03
N LEU A 141 -17.62 -2.65 10.02
CA LEU A 141 -17.06 -3.00 8.72
C LEU A 141 -15.54 -2.77 8.79
N VAL A 142 -14.77 -3.83 8.61
CA VAL A 142 -13.31 -3.78 8.64
C VAL A 142 -12.79 -3.95 7.22
N LEU A 143 -12.00 -2.98 6.74
CA LEU A 143 -11.33 -3.01 5.45
C LEU A 143 -9.82 -3.10 5.64
N PHE A 144 -9.17 -3.82 4.73
CA PHE A 144 -7.74 -3.74 4.54
C PHE A 144 -7.48 -3.30 3.10
N LEU A 145 -6.83 -2.16 2.96
CA LEU A 145 -6.47 -1.55 1.68
C LEU A 145 -5.00 -1.81 1.43
N SER A 146 -4.70 -2.87 0.68
CA SER A 146 -3.31 -3.24 0.43
C SER A 146 -2.60 -2.20 -0.41
N PHE A 147 -1.34 -1.91 -0.05
CA PHE A 147 -0.52 -0.88 -0.71
C PHE A 147 -1.11 0.54 -0.70
N CYS A 148 -2.07 0.81 0.19
CA CYS A 148 -2.59 2.14 0.45
C CYS A 148 -1.68 2.85 1.47
N ARG A 149 -1.35 4.11 1.23
CA ARG A 149 -0.69 4.97 2.22
C ARG A 149 -1.74 5.64 3.07
N ILE A 150 -1.39 5.99 4.31
CA ILE A 150 -2.31 6.67 5.22
C ILE A 150 -2.86 7.99 4.63
N ASN A 151 -2.03 8.72 3.89
CA ASN A 151 -2.43 9.98 3.26
C ASN A 151 -3.42 9.82 2.09
N ASP A 152 -3.49 8.61 1.51
CA ASP A 152 -4.38 8.28 0.39
C ASP A 152 -5.68 7.62 0.86
N LEU A 153 -5.82 7.37 2.17
CA LEU A 153 -6.94 6.62 2.75
C LEU A 153 -8.30 7.24 2.41
N ASP A 154 -8.45 8.56 2.61
CA ASP A 154 -9.73 9.24 2.37
C ASP A 154 -10.11 9.18 0.88
N THR A 155 -9.15 9.35 -0.01
CA THR A 155 -9.35 9.20 -1.47
C THR A 155 -9.77 7.77 -1.81
N ALA A 156 -9.13 6.77 -1.23
CA ALA A 156 -9.47 5.36 -1.45
C ALA A 156 -10.89 5.04 -0.95
N LEU A 157 -11.26 5.52 0.24
CA LEU A 157 -12.60 5.31 0.80
C LEU A 157 -13.69 5.98 -0.06
N ASN A 158 -13.44 7.18 -0.59
CA ASN A 158 -14.38 7.86 -1.48
C ASN A 158 -14.58 7.14 -2.82
N HIS A 159 -13.63 6.30 -3.26
CA HIS A 159 -13.82 5.43 -4.42
C HIS A 159 -14.55 4.13 -4.12
N ILE A 160 -14.51 3.68 -2.87
CA ILE A 160 -15.13 2.42 -2.43
C ILE A 160 -16.60 2.62 -2.06
N PHE A 161 -16.93 3.77 -1.46
CA PHE A 161 -18.29 4.10 -1.04
C PHE A 161 -18.96 5.11 -1.98
N PRO A 162 -20.25 4.92 -2.32
CA PRO A 162 -20.98 5.83 -3.20
C PRO A 162 -21.39 7.15 -2.53
N LEU A 163 -21.27 7.23 -1.21
CA LEU A 163 -21.62 8.38 -0.37
C LEU A 163 -20.41 8.75 0.49
N PRO A 164 -20.33 9.99 0.98
CA PRO A 164 -19.30 10.39 1.93
C PRO A 164 -19.28 9.46 3.15
N THR A 165 -18.11 9.04 3.57
CA THR A 165 -17.97 8.08 4.69
C THR A 165 -18.56 8.60 6.00
N GLY A 166 -18.57 9.93 6.22
CA GLY A 166 -19.19 10.56 7.38
C GLY A 166 -20.71 10.42 7.43
N ASP A 167 -21.38 10.20 6.29
CA ASP A 167 -22.82 9.99 6.22
C ASP A 167 -23.22 8.54 6.52
N ILE A 168 -22.30 7.61 6.28
CA ILE A 168 -22.52 6.16 6.46
C ILE A 168 -22.01 5.68 7.83
N PHE A 169 -20.93 6.30 8.33
CA PHE A 169 -20.24 5.81 9.52
C PHE A 169 -20.08 6.91 10.57
N SER A 170 -20.38 6.55 11.83
CA SER A 170 -20.27 7.44 12.98
C SER A 170 -18.87 7.52 13.59
N ASN A 171 -18.02 6.52 13.33
CA ASN A 171 -16.66 6.45 13.86
C ASN A 171 -15.78 5.61 12.95
N ARG A 172 -14.48 5.97 12.87
CA ARG A 172 -13.46 5.17 12.23
C ARG A 172 -12.24 4.97 13.13
N MET A 173 -11.64 3.80 13.07
CA MET A 173 -10.34 3.49 13.67
C MET A 173 -9.41 3.04 12.56
N VAL A 174 -8.19 3.52 12.58
CA VAL A 174 -7.19 3.28 11.52
C VAL A 174 -5.94 2.67 12.14
N TRP A 175 -5.40 1.63 11.51
CA TRP A 175 -4.11 1.01 11.84
C TRP A 175 -3.25 0.92 10.59
N PHE A 176 -2.03 1.29 10.73
CA PHE A 176 -0.98 1.17 9.72
C PHE A 176 0.35 0.90 10.41
N GLU A 177 1.33 0.42 9.69
CA GLU A 177 2.68 0.21 10.19
C GLU A 177 3.54 1.40 9.76
N ASP A 178 4.20 2.05 10.74
CA ASP A 178 5.13 3.18 10.54
C ASP A 178 6.55 2.70 10.21
#